data_5af75163a9c1c4fc31874ebf5c5329a1
#
_entry.id   5af75163a9c1c4fc31874ebf5c5329a1
#
_cell.length_a   1.000
_cell.length_b   1.000
_cell.length_c   1.000
_cell.angle_alpha   90.00
_cell.angle_beta   90.00
_cell.angle_gamma   90.00
#
_symmetry.space_group_name_H-M   'P 1'
#
loop_
_entity.id
_entity.type
_entity.pdbx_description
1 polymer ?
#
loop_
_entity_poly.entity_id
_entity_poly.type
_entity_poly.pdbx_seq_one_letter_code
_entity_poly.pdbx_strand_id
1 'polypeptide(L)'
;REYVKVLLDAGKAYIAFDTPEELDAKRQEIENFQYDAKTRGMMRNSLTMPKEEVDALIESGHPYVVRFLIEPGEDVHVDDIIRGDVVINSSILDDKVLYKSADDLPTYHLANIVDDHLMEVTHVIRGEEWLPSAPLHVLLYRAFGWEDTMPRFAHLSLLLKPVGNGKLSKRDG
;
A
#
# COMPACT_ATOMS: atom_id res chain seq x y z
N ARG A 1 10.83 6.26 9.06
CA ARG A 1 10.64 7.70 8.77
C ARG A 1 11.43 8.16 7.55
N GLU A 2 12.70 7.82 7.45
CA GLU A 2 13.58 8.27 6.36
C GLU A 2 13.02 7.90 4.97
N TYR A 3 12.62 6.65 4.76
CA TYR A 3 12.04 6.19 3.48
C TYR A 3 10.67 6.82 3.17
N VAL A 4 9.88 7.12 4.19
CA VAL A 4 8.63 7.88 4.01
C VAL A 4 8.92 9.27 3.46
N LYS A 5 9.95 9.93 4.01
CA LYS A 5 10.39 11.26 3.54
C LYS A 5 10.83 11.22 2.08
N VAL A 6 11.55 10.19 1.67
CA VAL A 6 11.96 10.01 0.26
C VAL A 6 10.75 10.01 -0.68
N LEU A 7 9.69 9.28 -0.34
CA LEU A 7 8.47 9.22 -1.15
C LEU A 7 7.69 10.55 -1.15
N LEU A 8 7.62 11.22 0.00
CA LEU A 8 6.97 12.54 0.10
C LEU A 8 7.71 13.60 -0.73
N ASP A 9 9.04 13.66 -0.61
CA ASP A 9 9.87 14.62 -1.34
C ASP A 9 9.82 14.37 -2.87
N ALA A 10 9.67 13.10 -3.27
CA ALA A 10 9.51 12.73 -4.67
C ALA A 10 8.09 12.92 -5.22
N GLY A 11 7.13 13.36 -4.40
CA GLY A 11 5.72 13.49 -4.80
C GLY A 11 5.02 12.16 -5.07
N LYS A 12 5.55 11.05 -4.53
CA LYS A 12 4.99 9.69 -4.68
C LYS A 12 4.11 9.28 -3.51
N ALA A 13 4.05 10.09 -2.48
CA ALA A 13 3.19 9.91 -1.32
C ALA A 13 2.68 11.26 -0.84
N TYR A 14 1.65 11.24 -0.02
CA TYR A 14 1.03 12.45 0.54
C TYR A 14 0.52 12.18 1.97
N ILE A 15 0.31 13.27 2.71
CA ILE A 15 -0.15 13.23 4.09
C ILE A 15 -1.68 13.30 4.12
N ALA A 16 -2.33 12.47 4.90
CA ALA A 16 -3.78 12.47 5.08
C ALA A 16 -4.16 12.57 6.56
N PHE A 17 -5.18 13.38 6.85
CA PHE A 17 -5.63 13.73 8.20
C PHE A 17 -7.02 13.18 8.53
N ASP A 18 -7.65 12.44 7.63
CA ASP A 18 -8.98 11.88 7.86
C ASP A 18 -8.95 10.92 9.05
N THR A 19 -9.89 11.10 9.99
CA THR A 19 -10.02 10.23 11.15
C THR A 19 -10.70 8.90 10.78
N PRO A 20 -10.59 7.86 11.61
CA PRO A 20 -11.33 6.61 11.41
C PRO A 20 -12.84 6.85 11.28
N GLU A 21 -13.40 7.76 12.07
CA GLU A 21 -14.82 8.11 12.06
C GLU A 21 -15.23 8.78 10.74
N GLU A 22 -14.40 9.70 10.22
CA GLU A 22 -14.63 10.34 8.91
C GLU A 22 -14.58 9.30 7.78
N LEU A 23 -13.64 8.35 7.85
CA LEU A 23 -13.52 7.27 6.87
C LEU A 23 -14.72 6.31 6.94
N ASP A 24 -15.21 6.00 8.14
CA ASP A 24 -16.38 5.13 8.32
C ASP A 24 -17.65 5.83 7.82
N ALA A 25 -17.79 7.14 8.05
CA ALA A 25 -18.87 7.91 7.47
C ALA A 25 -18.88 7.85 5.94
N LYS A 26 -17.70 7.96 5.32
CA LYS A 26 -17.56 7.84 3.85
C LYS A 26 -17.89 6.44 3.34
N ARG A 27 -17.54 5.39 4.08
CA ARG A 27 -17.93 4.00 3.73
C ARG A 27 -19.45 3.77 3.79
N GLN A 28 -20.15 4.49 4.66
CA GLN A 28 -21.63 4.44 4.71
C GLN A 28 -22.27 5.27 3.59
N GLU A 29 -21.65 6.38 3.21
CA GLU A 29 -22.13 7.30 2.17
C GLU A 29 -21.91 6.75 0.75
N ILE A 30 -20.77 6.13 0.51
CA ILE A 30 -20.30 5.67 -0.81
C ILE A 30 -20.15 4.15 -0.80
N GLU A 31 -20.91 3.49 -1.63
CA GLU A 31 -20.80 2.04 -1.81
C GLU A 31 -19.41 1.65 -2.33
N ASN A 32 -18.81 0.65 -1.69
CA ASN A 32 -17.44 0.18 -2.00
C ASN A 32 -16.38 1.28 -1.92
N PHE A 33 -16.52 2.21 -0.96
CA PHE A 33 -15.57 3.30 -0.77
C PHE A 33 -14.13 2.78 -0.66
N GLN A 34 -13.24 3.33 -1.48
CA GLN A 34 -11.79 3.19 -1.39
C GLN A 34 -11.16 4.59 -1.36
N TYR A 35 -10.06 4.73 -0.66
CA TYR A 35 -9.27 5.96 -0.69
C TYR A 35 -8.34 5.89 -1.90
N ASP A 36 -8.76 6.43 -3.03
CA ASP A 36 -8.13 6.27 -4.33
C ASP A 36 -8.16 7.58 -5.16
N ALA A 37 -7.76 7.49 -6.43
CA ALA A 37 -7.73 8.64 -7.34
C ALA A 37 -9.10 9.33 -7.51
N LYS A 38 -10.20 8.62 -7.30
CA LYS A 38 -11.56 9.18 -7.46
C LYS A 38 -12.04 9.91 -6.22
N THR A 39 -11.62 9.46 -5.05
CA THR A 39 -12.15 9.89 -3.75
C THR A 39 -11.20 10.82 -3.00
N ARG A 40 -9.88 10.70 -3.20
CA ARG A 40 -8.89 11.50 -2.47
C ARG A 40 -9.08 13.02 -2.60
N GLY A 41 -9.67 13.47 -3.72
CA GLY A 41 -9.96 14.88 -3.94
C GLY A 41 -11.08 15.46 -3.04
N MET A 42 -11.87 14.61 -2.40
CA MET A 42 -12.92 15.02 -1.45
C MET A 42 -12.53 14.78 0.01
N MET A 43 -11.31 14.34 0.26
CA MET A 43 -10.82 13.97 1.58
C MET A 43 -9.83 15.02 2.11
N ARG A 44 -9.52 14.95 3.43
CA ARG A 44 -8.62 15.88 4.10
C ARG A 44 -7.18 15.43 4.00
N ASN A 45 -6.46 15.93 3.01
CA ASN A 45 -5.07 15.55 2.78
C ASN A 45 -4.25 16.69 2.18
N SER A 46 -2.94 16.50 2.09
CA SER A 46 -2.00 17.52 1.57
C SER A 46 -2.15 17.82 0.08
N LEU A 47 -2.96 17.07 -0.66
CA LEU A 47 -3.30 17.38 -2.06
C LEU A 47 -4.50 18.33 -2.16
N THR A 48 -5.35 18.40 -1.13
CA THR A 48 -6.59 19.19 -1.10
C THR A 48 -6.53 20.39 -0.16
N MET A 49 -5.58 20.42 0.76
CA MET A 49 -5.43 21.44 1.79
C MET A 49 -4.29 22.41 1.46
N PRO A 50 -4.40 23.68 1.86
CA PRO A 50 -3.28 24.62 1.77
C PRO A 50 -2.06 24.13 2.56
N LYS A 51 -0.86 24.39 2.02
CA LYS A 51 0.40 23.93 2.64
C LYS A 51 0.55 24.44 4.08
N GLU A 52 0.18 25.69 4.34
CA GLU A 52 0.29 26.33 5.64
C GLU A 52 -0.60 25.61 6.69
N GLU A 53 -1.77 25.13 6.29
CA GLU A 53 -2.66 24.38 7.16
C GLU A 53 -2.10 22.99 7.46
N VAL A 54 -1.55 22.32 6.46
CA VAL A 54 -0.88 21.01 6.62
C VAL A 54 0.30 21.15 7.58
N ASP A 55 1.16 22.14 7.39
CA ASP A 55 2.33 22.38 8.23
C ASP A 55 1.91 22.68 9.69
N ALA A 56 0.87 23.51 9.88
CA ALA A 56 0.35 23.84 11.21
C ALA A 56 -0.21 22.61 11.94
N LEU A 57 -0.92 21.72 11.24
CA LEU A 57 -1.42 20.46 11.82
C LEU A 57 -0.28 19.54 12.26
N ILE A 58 0.76 19.41 11.43
CA ILE A 58 1.94 18.60 11.76
C ILE A 58 2.67 19.17 12.98
N GLU A 59 2.94 20.50 12.99
CA GLU A 59 3.63 21.19 14.08
C GLU A 59 2.86 21.11 15.40
N SER A 60 1.53 21.11 15.35
CA SER A 60 0.68 20.94 16.55
C SER A 60 0.63 19.50 17.06
N GLY A 61 1.26 18.55 16.38
CA GLY A 61 1.25 17.14 16.75
C GLY A 61 -0.06 16.42 16.39
N HIS A 62 -0.84 16.96 15.46
CA HIS A 62 -2.06 16.30 15.00
C HIS A 62 -1.73 14.97 14.31
N PRO A 63 -2.41 13.86 14.66
CA PRO A 63 -2.17 12.56 14.04
C PRO A 63 -2.43 12.58 12.54
N TYR A 64 -1.55 11.96 11.79
CA TYR A 64 -1.68 11.81 10.34
C TYR A 64 -1.19 10.44 9.87
N VAL A 65 -1.56 10.09 8.66
CA VAL A 65 -0.99 8.94 7.95
C VAL A 65 -0.34 9.41 6.65
N VAL A 66 0.61 8.63 6.15
CA VAL A 66 1.17 8.83 4.82
C VAL A 66 0.60 7.77 3.89
N ARG A 67 0.01 8.21 2.79
CA ARG A 67 -0.56 7.34 1.76
C ARG A 67 0.30 7.35 0.50
N PHE A 68 0.41 6.20 -0.14
CA PHE A 68 1.05 6.10 -1.44
C PHE A 68 0.14 6.70 -2.52
N LEU A 69 0.70 7.57 -3.36
CA LEU A 69 -0.04 8.21 -4.45
C LEU A 69 -0.03 7.29 -5.67
N ILE A 70 -1.17 6.68 -5.96
CA ILE A 70 -1.31 5.80 -7.13
C ILE A 70 -1.97 6.58 -8.26
N GLU A 71 -1.27 6.66 -9.40
CA GLU A 71 -1.84 7.20 -10.64
C GLU A 71 -2.67 6.10 -11.32
N PRO A 72 -3.92 6.40 -11.71
CA PRO A 72 -4.79 5.41 -12.36
C PRO A 72 -4.43 5.23 -13.84
N GLY A 73 -4.83 4.09 -14.40
CA GLY A 73 -4.80 3.87 -15.84
C GLY A 73 -3.52 3.23 -16.37
N GLU A 74 -2.63 2.80 -15.50
CA GLU A 74 -1.42 2.05 -15.87
C GLU A 74 -1.63 0.54 -15.69
N ASP A 75 -1.22 -0.25 -16.67
CA ASP A 75 -1.14 -1.71 -16.54
C ASP A 75 0.16 -2.08 -15.82
N VAL A 76 0.03 -2.49 -14.56
CA VAL A 76 1.15 -2.89 -13.71
C VAL A 76 1.42 -4.37 -13.90
N HIS A 77 2.63 -4.69 -14.35
CA HIS A 77 3.09 -6.06 -14.58
C HIS A 77 3.77 -6.60 -13.32
N VAL A 78 3.32 -7.77 -12.87
CA VAL A 78 3.95 -8.56 -11.83
C VAL A 78 4.48 -9.82 -12.47
N ASP A 79 5.80 -9.94 -12.61
CA ASP A 79 6.46 -11.16 -13.11
C ASP A 79 6.50 -12.20 -12.00
N ASP A 80 5.54 -13.13 -12.04
CA ASP A 80 5.38 -14.19 -11.06
C ASP A 80 5.93 -15.51 -11.59
N ILE A 81 6.83 -16.12 -10.83
CA ILE A 81 7.52 -17.38 -11.23
C ILE A 81 6.52 -18.51 -11.49
N ILE A 82 5.40 -18.53 -10.76
CA ILE A 82 4.40 -19.60 -10.82
C ILE A 82 3.27 -19.24 -11.79
N ARG A 83 2.82 -17.98 -11.76
CA ARG A 83 1.62 -17.52 -12.49
C ARG A 83 1.92 -16.82 -13.80
N GLY A 84 3.20 -16.60 -14.11
CA GLY A 84 3.63 -15.84 -15.28
C GLY A 84 3.44 -14.34 -15.11
N ASP A 85 3.22 -13.63 -16.20
CA ASP A 85 2.97 -12.20 -16.21
C ASP A 85 1.53 -11.90 -15.74
N VAL A 86 1.40 -11.43 -14.51
CA VAL A 86 0.12 -10.99 -13.93
C VAL A 86 0.00 -9.49 -14.15
N VAL A 87 -1.01 -9.08 -14.91
CA VAL A 87 -1.26 -7.67 -15.24
C VAL A 87 -2.46 -7.16 -14.47
N ILE A 88 -2.28 -6.08 -13.72
CA ILE A 88 -3.35 -5.43 -12.95
C ILE A 88 -3.34 -3.94 -13.28
N ASN A 89 -4.49 -3.39 -13.71
CA ASN A 89 -4.59 -1.97 -13.98
C ASN A 89 -4.64 -1.17 -12.67
N SER A 90 -3.83 -0.11 -12.58
CA SER A 90 -3.71 0.71 -11.37
C SER A 90 -4.99 1.45 -10.98
N SER A 91 -5.96 1.56 -11.88
CA SER A 91 -7.27 2.19 -11.60
C SER A 91 -8.11 1.45 -10.55
N ILE A 92 -7.79 0.18 -10.25
CA ILE A 92 -8.47 -0.59 -9.20
C ILE A 92 -7.73 -0.57 -7.86
N LEU A 93 -6.56 0.03 -7.81
CA LEU A 93 -5.75 0.11 -6.60
C LEU A 93 -6.16 1.33 -5.77
N ASP A 94 -6.13 1.17 -4.47
CA ASP A 94 -6.32 2.25 -3.50
C ASP A 94 -4.99 2.80 -2.97
N ASP A 95 -5.00 4.05 -2.53
CA ASP A 95 -3.84 4.72 -1.95
C ASP A 95 -3.59 4.18 -0.53
N LYS A 96 -2.88 3.07 -0.44
CA LYS A 96 -2.60 2.39 0.83
C LYS A 96 -1.82 3.25 1.80
N VAL A 97 -2.14 3.13 3.08
CA VAL A 97 -1.35 3.73 4.15
C VAL A 97 0.00 3.05 4.23
N LEU A 98 1.06 3.85 4.21
CA LEU A 98 2.44 3.39 4.34
C LEU A 98 3.03 3.63 5.74
N TYR A 99 2.55 4.68 6.42
CA TYR A 99 3.06 5.10 7.73
C TYR A 99 1.97 5.76 8.55
N LYS A 100 2.01 5.55 9.86
CA LYS A 100 1.12 6.15 10.84
C LYS A 100 1.93 6.96 11.84
N SER A 101 1.66 8.26 11.95
CA SER A 101 2.38 9.15 12.86
C SER A 101 2.07 8.87 14.34
N ALA A 102 0.84 8.44 14.64
CA ALA A 102 0.41 8.16 16.02
C ALA A 102 1.22 7.05 16.68
N ASP A 103 1.53 6.01 15.92
CA ASP A 103 2.31 4.85 16.42
C ASP A 103 3.80 4.99 16.10
N ASP A 104 4.17 5.97 15.26
CA ASP A 104 5.49 6.13 14.66
C ASP A 104 6.00 4.86 13.94
N LEU A 105 5.08 4.16 13.29
CA LEU A 105 5.36 2.86 12.66
C LEU A 105 4.98 2.86 11.16
N PRO A 106 5.80 2.20 10.33
CA PRO A 106 5.41 1.86 8.98
C PRO A 106 4.31 0.79 8.99
N THR A 107 3.50 0.76 7.96
CA THR A 107 2.64 -0.39 7.71
C THR A 107 3.45 -1.53 7.08
N TYR A 108 2.84 -2.73 7.05
CA TYR A 108 3.45 -3.91 6.43
C TYR A 108 3.95 -3.63 5.00
N HIS A 109 3.16 -2.91 4.20
CA HIS A 109 3.51 -2.65 2.80
C HIS A 109 4.85 -1.92 2.65
N LEU A 110 5.08 -0.87 3.44
CA LEU A 110 6.34 -0.14 3.39
C LEU A 110 7.47 -0.92 4.06
N ALA A 111 7.22 -1.50 5.24
CA ALA A 111 8.23 -2.24 5.98
C ALA A 111 8.76 -3.43 5.17
N ASN A 112 7.87 -4.20 4.54
CA ASN A 112 8.23 -5.34 3.70
C ASN A 112 9.18 -4.94 2.56
N ILE A 113 8.84 -3.90 1.80
CA ILE A 113 9.64 -3.44 0.67
C ILE A 113 11.04 -2.96 1.12
N VAL A 114 11.08 -2.18 2.19
CA VAL A 114 12.36 -1.64 2.71
C VAL A 114 13.23 -2.75 3.28
N ASP A 115 12.68 -3.65 4.07
CA ASP A 115 13.42 -4.77 4.66
C ASP A 115 13.95 -5.71 3.57
N ASP A 116 13.12 -6.08 2.61
CA ASP A 116 13.52 -6.94 1.50
C ASP A 116 14.65 -6.31 0.67
N HIS A 117 14.58 -5.00 0.42
CA HIS A 117 15.62 -4.27 -0.29
C HIS A 117 16.93 -4.22 0.50
N LEU A 118 16.87 -3.85 1.79
CA LEU A 118 18.07 -3.73 2.65
C LEU A 118 18.73 -5.08 2.93
N MET A 119 17.93 -6.15 2.98
CA MET A 119 18.42 -7.51 3.17
C MET A 119 18.80 -8.21 1.86
N GLU A 120 18.73 -7.51 0.73
CA GLU A 120 19.06 -8.03 -0.61
C GLU A 120 18.28 -9.31 -0.95
N VAL A 121 16.99 -9.36 -0.55
CA VAL A 121 16.09 -10.48 -0.85
C VAL A 121 15.91 -10.59 -2.36
N THR A 122 16.18 -11.77 -2.90
CA THR A 122 16.10 -12.02 -4.34
C THR A 122 14.78 -12.65 -4.78
N HIS A 123 14.10 -13.35 -3.87
CA HIS A 123 12.84 -14.07 -4.14
C HIS A 123 11.86 -13.88 -2.99
N VAL A 124 10.65 -13.47 -3.30
CA VAL A 124 9.53 -13.37 -2.35
C VAL A 124 8.54 -14.49 -2.66
N ILE A 125 8.49 -15.50 -1.79
CA ILE A 125 7.60 -16.64 -1.90
C ILE A 125 6.54 -16.53 -0.83
N ARG A 126 5.27 -16.41 -1.22
CA ARG A 126 4.17 -16.20 -0.29
C ARG A 126 2.84 -16.75 -0.80
N GLY A 127 1.82 -16.80 0.03
CA GLY A 127 0.50 -17.27 -0.35
C GLY A 127 -0.21 -16.31 -1.34
N GLU A 128 -1.09 -16.84 -2.14
CA GLU A 128 -1.85 -16.11 -3.17
C GLU A 128 -2.73 -14.99 -2.60
N GLU A 129 -3.04 -15.02 -1.30
CA GLU A 129 -3.74 -13.94 -0.61
C GLU A 129 -3.01 -12.59 -0.69
N TRP A 130 -1.71 -12.62 -0.95
CA TRP A 130 -0.88 -11.43 -1.13
C TRP A 130 -0.78 -10.95 -2.58
N LEU A 131 -1.28 -11.73 -3.53
CA LEU A 131 -1.23 -11.35 -4.95
C LEU A 131 -1.91 -10.00 -5.25
N PRO A 132 -3.06 -9.65 -4.63
CA PRO A 132 -3.66 -8.33 -4.82
C PRO A 132 -2.78 -7.15 -4.37
N SER A 133 -1.83 -7.39 -3.45
CA SER A 133 -0.88 -6.39 -2.98
C SER A 133 0.38 -6.29 -3.85
N ALA A 134 0.64 -7.26 -4.70
CA ALA A 134 1.85 -7.31 -5.52
C ALA A 134 2.00 -6.10 -6.46
N PRO A 135 0.96 -5.60 -7.14
CA PRO A 135 1.07 -4.39 -7.96
C PRO A 135 1.50 -3.17 -7.17
N LEU A 136 0.95 -2.98 -5.97
CA LEU A 136 1.36 -1.91 -5.06
C LEU A 136 2.85 -2.03 -4.71
N HIS A 137 3.32 -3.24 -4.43
CA HIS A 137 4.74 -3.48 -4.11
C HIS A 137 5.64 -3.18 -5.31
N VAL A 138 5.27 -3.58 -6.51
CA VAL A 138 6.00 -3.21 -7.74
C VAL A 138 6.09 -1.69 -7.90
N LEU A 139 4.98 -0.99 -7.71
CA LEU A 139 4.94 0.47 -7.78
C LEU A 139 5.81 1.14 -6.70
N LEU A 140 5.87 0.57 -5.49
CA LEU A 140 6.75 1.06 -4.42
C LEU A 140 8.24 0.87 -4.77
N TYR A 141 8.65 -0.29 -5.27
CA TYR A 141 10.03 -0.50 -5.77
C TYR A 141 10.39 0.54 -6.82
N ARG A 142 9.48 0.78 -7.77
CA ARG A 142 9.66 1.80 -8.81
C ARG A 142 9.78 3.20 -8.23
N ALA A 143 8.93 3.56 -7.27
CA ALA A 143 8.94 4.89 -6.64
C ALA A 143 10.23 5.16 -5.86
N PHE A 144 10.87 4.13 -5.31
CA PHE A 144 12.18 4.23 -4.68
C PHE A 144 13.35 4.17 -5.68
N GLY A 145 13.10 3.89 -6.95
CA GLY A 145 14.16 3.68 -7.94
C GLY A 145 14.90 2.35 -7.78
N TRP A 146 14.25 1.34 -7.21
CA TRP A 146 14.82 0.02 -6.90
C TRP A 146 14.35 -1.08 -7.86
N GLU A 147 13.92 -0.74 -9.05
CA GLU A 147 13.41 -1.72 -10.05
C GLU A 147 14.47 -2.77 -10.39
N ASP A 148 15.74 -2.36 -10.53
CA ASP A 148 16.85 -3.26 -10.89
C ASP A 148 17.15 -4.30 -9.81
N THR A 149 16.79 -4.03 -8.56
CA THR A 149 17.01 -4.89 -7.39
C THR A 149 15.72 -5.49 -6.84
N MET A 150 14.60 -5.29 -7.53
CA MET A 150 13.31 -5.84 -7.13
C MET A 150 13.34 -7.38 -7.11
N PRO A 151 12.88 -8.01 -6.02
CA PRO A 151 12.79 -9.47 -5.94
C PRO A 151 11.90 -10.05 -7.03
N ARG A 152 12.15 -11.29 -7.40
CA ARG A 152 11.18 -12.09 -8.15
C ARG A 152 10.09 -12.59 -7.21
N PHE A 153 8.85 -12.62 -7.68
CA PHE A 153 7.70 -13.04 -6.88
C PHE A 153 7.26 -14.45 -7.25
N ALA A 154 6.79 -15.18 -6.25
CA ALA A 154 6.15 -16.48 -6.43
C ALA A 154 4.95 -16.57 -5.48
N HIS A 155 3.74 -16.55 -6.03
CA HIS A 155 2.49 -16.64 -5.26
C HIS A 155 1.93 -18.07 -5.33
N LEU A 156 2.03 -18.76 -4.20
CA LEU A 156 1.58 -20.13 -4.04
C LEU A 156 0.07 -20.20 -3.78
N SER A 157 -0.59 -21.19 -4.35
CA SER A 157 -1.98 -21.50 -4.00
C SER A 157 -2.09 -21.89 -2.53
N LEU A 158 -3.23 -21.51 -1.92
CA LEU A 158 -3.50 -21.87 -0.53
C LEU A 158 -3.70 -23.40 -0.40
N LEU A 159 -3.15 -23.95 0.66
CA LEU A 159 -3.51 -25.31 1.07
C LEU A 159 -4.89 -25.27 1.70
N LEU A 160 -5.80 -26.05 1.16
CA LEU A 160 -7.16 -26.18 1.64
C LEU A 160 -7.26 -27.30 2.67
N LYS A 161 -8.23 -27.22 3.56
CA LYS A 161 -8.56 -28.29 4.49
C LYS A 161 -9.00 -29.53 3.73
N PRO A 162 -8.57 -30.74 4.14
CA PRO A 162 -8.98 -32.00 3.49
C PRO A 162 -10.48 -32.26 3.66
N VAL A 163 -11.10 -31.68 4.68
CA VAL A 163 -12.55 -31.79 4.96
C VAL A 163 -13.08 -30.40 5.34
N GLY A 164 -14.19 -30.00 4.70
CA GLY A 164 -14.79 -28.67 4.90
C GLY A 164 -14.22 -27.61 3.97
N ASN A 165 -14.67 -26.37 4.14
CA ASN A 165 -14.21 -25.22 3.34
C ASN A 165 -13.24 -24.35 4.13
N GLY A 166 -12.21 -23.85 3.46
CA GLY A 166 -11.30 -22.86 4.00
C GLY A 166 -9.83 -23.24 3.92
N LYS A 167 -8.99 -22.28 4.28
CA LYS A 167 -7.53 -22.38 4.32
C LYS A 167 -7.10 -23.30 5.47
N LEU A 168 -6.18 -24.23 5.20
CA LEU A 168 -5.51 -24.99 6.25
C LEU A 168 -4.69 -24.04 7.14
N SER A 169 -4.85 -24.15 8.44
CA SER A 169 -4.15 -23.34 9.42
C SER A 169 -3.34 -24.20 10.39
N LYS A 170 -2.41 -23.58 11.13
CA LYS A 170 -1.63 -24.26 12.17
C LYS A 170 -2.49 -24.87 13.28
N ARG A 171 -3.78 -24.47 13.37
CA ARG A 171 -4.73 -24.99 14.38
C ARG A 171 -5.49 -26.23 13.88
N ASP A 172 -5.31 -26.61 12.63
CA ASP A 172 -5.99 -27.76 12.00
C ASP A 172 -5.14 -29.04 12.03
N GLY A 173 -3.94 -28.98 12.66
CA GLY A 173 -3.02 -30.10 12.81
C GLY A 173 -2.95 -30.63 14.21
#